data_d8eee34fadef701f3c02da080c6ac31b
#
_entry.id   d8eee34fadef701f3c02da080c6ac31b
#
_cell.length_a   1.000
_cell.length_b   1.000
_cell.length_c   1.000
_cell.angle_alpha   90.00
_cell.angle_beta   90.00
_cell.angle_gamma   90.00
#
_symmetry.space_group_name_H-M   'P 1'
#
loop_
_entity.id
_entity.type
_entity.pdbx_description
1 polymer ?
#
loop_
_entity_poly.entity_id
_entity_poly.type
_entity_poly.pdbx_seq_one_letter_code
_entity_poly.pdbx_strand_id
1 'polypeptide(L)'
;MKETAAQLKEKGYYTFASYADTFRLYGNSIAQSWVQPGETTITVDQKIMDWVKDSKEWLDAGYLNKTVKGQWNDDWNKAMGSQSKVFAFLFPAWGIDFTLSPNWDGDAGSWAVTNPPQEYNWGGSYIHAATGTDNPEHAKDIILAMTADKDNLLKISKDYSDFTNTKSGMAEAATDDANFSSEFLGGQNPFAYFAPVAENIKIAPLSAYDQGCVELIQNSFSDYFQGNVDFDKAKANFETAIKERYPEISEV
;
A
#
# COMPACT_ATOMS: atom_id res chain seq x y z
N MET A 1 6.67 13.72 -11.26
CA MET A 1 5.68 13.85 -10.16
C MET A 1 5.57 15.28 -9.61
N LYS A 2 6.63 15.97 -9.18
CA LYS A 2 6.52 17.33 -8.59
C LYS A 2 5.89 18.35 -9.55
N GLU A 3 6.21 18.32 -10.84
CA GLU A 3 5.59 19.20 -11.84
C GLU A 3 4.08 18.96 -11.99
N THR A 4 3.67 17.70 -12.07
CA THR A 4 2.25 17.31 -12.10
C THR A 4 1.52 17.74 -10.83
N ALA A 5 2.14 17.56 -9.64
CA ALA A 5 1.59 17.99 -8.37
C ALA A 5 1.38 19.51 -8.30
N ALA A 6 2.31 20.29 -8.84
CA ALA A 6 2.15 21.75 -8.93
C ALA A 6 0.95 22.15 -9.82
N GLN A 7 0.81 21.52 -10.99
CA GLN A 7 -0.32 21.75 -11.89
C GLN A 7 -1.67 21.35 -11.27
N LEU A 8 -1.71 20.23 -10.53
CA LEU A 8 -2.91 19.79 -9.82
C LEU A 8 -3.30 20.79 -8.74
N LYS A 9 -2.34 21.27 -7.95
CA LYS A 9 -2.56 22.29 -6.92
C LYS A 9 -3.14 23.58 -7.51
N GLU A 10 -2.62 24.07 -8.64
CA GLU A 10 -3.15 25.26 -9.32
C GLU A 10 -4.63 25.09 -9.70
N LYS A 11 -5.07 23.85 -9.95
CA LYS A 11 -6.46 23.50 -10.22
C LYS A 11 -7.27 23.19 -8.96
N GLY A 12 -6.67 23.29 -7.76
CA GLY A 12 -7.30 23.03 -6.48
C GLY A 12 -7.42 21.56 -6.12
N TYR A 13 -6.55 20.71 -6.68
CA TYR A 13 -6.49 19.28 -6.37
C TYR A 13 -5.27 18.95 -5.51
N TYR A 14 -5.44 17.98 -4.62
CA TYR A 14 -4.34 17.26 -3.97
C TYR A 14 -3.86 16.13 -4.88
N THR A 15 -2.57 15.84 -4.90
CA THR A 15 -2.04 14.70 -5.67
C THR A 15 -2.44 13.38 -5.04
N PHE A 16 -2.23 13.25 -3.72
CA PHE A 16 -2.63 12.09 -2.90
C PHE A 16 -3.35 12.56 -1.63
N ALA A 17 -4.11 11.67 -1.01
CA ALA A 17 -4.84 11.98 0.20
C ALA A 17 -3.92 12.23 1.39
N SER A 18 -2.88 11.42 1.58
CA SER A 18 -1.99 11.53 2.72
C SER A 18 -0.54 11.19 2.38
N TYR A 19 0.38 11.50 3.28
CA TYR A 19 1.78 11.09 3.18
C TYR A 19 1.94 9.55 3.24
N ALA A 20 1.03 8.85 3.90
CA ALA A 20 1.08 7.39 3.99
C ALA A 20 0.82 6.70 2.65
N ASP A 21 0.08 7.33 1.72
CA ASP A 21 -0.20 6.78 0.41
C ASP A 21 1.08 6.47 -0.38
N THR A 22 2.11 7.30 -0.22
CA THR A 22 3.37 7.15 -0.97
C THR A 22 4.37 6.22 -0.31
N PHE A 23 4.14 5.78 0.94
CA PHE A 23 5.13 5.00 1.70
C PHE A 23 5.65 3.77 0.96
N ARG A 24 4.75 3.01 0.30
CA ARG A 24 5.12 1.77 -0.38
C ARG A 24 6.08 1.99 -1.55
N LEU A 25 6.05 3.14 -2.20
CA LEU A 25 7.01 3.49 -3.26
C LEU A 25 8.45 3.51 -2.74
N TYR A 26 8.66 4.01 -1.52
CA TYR A 26 9.96 4.07 -0.87
C TYR A 26 10.28 2.76 -0.13
N GLY A 27 9.35 2.24 0.64
CA GLY A 27 9.52 1.04 1.46
C GLY A 27 9.82 -0.23 0.65
N ASN A 28 9.38 -0.31 -0.60
CA ASN A 28 9.74 -1.42 -1.49
C ASN A 28 11.11 -1.26 -2.18
N SER A 29 11.77 -0.12 -2.00
CA SER A 29 13.08 0.19 -2.58
C SER A 29 14.21 0.16 -1.57
N ILE A 30 13.96 -0.27 -0.33
CA ILE A 30 15.00 -0.41 0.70
C ILE A 30 16.01 -1.49 0.30
N ALA A 31 17.27 -1.25 0.64
CA ALA A 31 18.37 -2.16 0.34
C ALA A 31 18.55 -3.26 1.40
N GLN A 32 18.05 -3.03 2.61
CA GLN A 32 18.18 -3.93 3.75
C GLN A 32 16.93 -3.93 4.62
N SER A 33 16.68 -5.05 5.32
CA SER A 33 15.59 -5.15 6.30
C SER A 33 15.82 -4.22 7.50
N TRP A 34 14.73 -3.88 8.18
CA TRP A 34 14.79 -3.08 9.41
C TRP A 34 15.70 -3.70 10.48
N VAL A 35 15.69 -5.02 10.60
CA VAL A 35 16.59 -5.77 11.48
C VAL A 35 17.23 -6.89 10.67
N GLN A 36 18.55 -6.97 10.66
CA GLN A 36 19.29 -8.05 9.99
C GLN A 36 19.17 -9.36 10.77
N PRO A 37 19.20 -10.51 10.11
CA PRO A 37 19.12 -11.80 10.79
C PRO A 37 20.20 -11.96 11.88
N GLY A 38 19.75 -12.19 13.12
CA GLY A 38 20.63 -12.36 14.27
C GLY A 38 21.07 -11.08 14.96
N GLU A 39 20.65 -9.92 14.48
CA GLU A 39 20.92 -8.62 15.11
C GLU A 39 19.78 -8.15 16.00
N THR A 40 20.08 -7.19 16.87
CA THR A 40 19.14 -6.49 17.76
C THR A 40 19.16 -4.97 17.51
N THR A 41 19.65 -4.57 16.35
CA THR A 41 19.73 -3.16 15.91
C THR A 41 18.70 -2.91 14.80
N ILE A 42 17.93 -1.84 14.96
CA ILE A 42 17.07 -1.34 13.86
C ILE A 42 17.90 -0.41 13.00
N THR A 43 17.93 -0.69 11.72
CA THR A 43 18.50 0.20 10.70
C THR A 43 17.41 0.84 9.87
N VAL A 44 17.29 2.15 9.95
CA VAL A 44 16.37 2.91 9.10
C VAL A 44 17.05 3.17 7.75
N ASP A 45 16.60 2.50 6.70
CA ASP A 45 17.15 2.68 5.35
C ASP A 45 16.97 4.14 4.87
N GLN A 46 17.95 4.63 4.11
CA GLN A 46 17.92 6.00 3.56
C GLN A 46 16.65 6.28 2.74
N LYS A 47 16.08 5.27 2.08
CA LYS A 47 14.81 5.42 1.34
C LYS A 47 13.65 5.80 2.23
N ILE A 48 13.61 5.28 3.45
CA ILE A 48 12.59 5.66 4.44
C ILE A 48 12.78 7.12 4.89
N MET A 49 14.02 7.54 5.08
CA MET A 49 14.32 8.94 5.41
C MET A 49 14.03 9.90 4.23
N ASP A 50 14.23 9.44 2.98
CA ASP A 50 13.83 10.18 1.79
C ASP A 50 12.30 10.35 1.74
N TRP A 51 11.53 9.29 2.10
CA TRP A 51 10.08 9.40 2.24
C TRP A 51 9.66 10.43 3.30
N VAL A 52 10.31 10.44 4.47
CA VAL A 52 10.03 11.44 5.53
C VAL A 52 10.25 12.86 5.00
N LYS A 53 11.38 13.09 4.34
CA LYS A 53 11.74 14.40 3.77
C LYS A 53 10.75 14.84 2.69
N ASP A 54 10.51 13.96 1.72
CA ASP A 54 9.62 14.27 0.60
C ASP A 54 8.16 14.45 1.06
N SER A 55 7.69 13.66 2.02
CA SER A 55 6.35 13.83 2.61
C SER A 55 6.18 15.19 3.26
N LYS A 56 7.18 15.65 4.02
CA LYS A 56 7.16 17.01 4.62
C LYS A 56 7.15 18.09 3.56
N GLU A 57 8.02 17.97 2.55
CA GLU A 57 8.08 18.93 1.43
C GLU A 57 6.74 19.01 0.70
N TRP A 58 6.10 17.86 0.42
CA TRP A 58 4.83 17.80 -0.29
C TRP A 58 3.67 18.37 0.52
N LEU A 59 3.66 18.14 1.84
CA LEU A 59 2.67 18.73 2.74
C LEU A 59 2.84 20.25 2.82
N ASP A 60 4.06 20.74 2.94
CA ASP A 60 4.35 22.18 3.01
C ASP A 60 4.04 22.88 1.68
N ALA A 61 4.30 22.20 0.57
CA ALA A 61 3.93 22.66 -0.76
C ALA A 61 2.41 22.62 -1.02
N GLY A 62 1.62 21.92 -0.18
CA GLY A 62 0.17 21.77 -0.34
C GLY A 62 -0.23 20.80 -1.44
N TYR A 63 0.62 19.81 -1.75
CA TYR A 63 0.33 18.75 -2.70
C TYR A 63 -0.42 17.56 -2.08
N LEU A 64 -0.37 17.44 -0.75
CA LEU A 64 -1.08 16.45 0.05
C LEU A 64 -2.10 17.14 0.96
N ASN A 65 -3.15 16.41 1.32
CA ASN A 65 -4.15 16.94 2.25
C ASN A 65 -3.66 16.81 3.70
N LYS A 66 -3.38 17.95 4.35
CA LYS A 66 -2.87 18.00 5.72
C LYS A 66 -3.85 17.45 6.77
N THR A 67 -5.13 17.36 6.46
CA THR A 67 -6.13 16.86 7.40
C THR A 67 -6.19 15.35 7.46
N VAL A 68 -5.65 14.66 6.44
CA VAL A 68 -5.60 13.19 6.35
C VAL A 68 -4.25 12.70 6.85
N LYS A 69 -4.21 12.14 8.05
CA LYS A 69 -2.97 11.77 8.76
C LYS A 69 -2.52 10.33 8.56
N GLY A 70 -3.09 9.59 7.63
CA GLY A 70 -2.74 8.19 7.40
C GLY A 70 -3.69 7.54 6.43
N GLN A 71 -3.58 6.22 6.27
CA GLN A 71 -4.50 5.38 5.51
C GLN A 71 -5.42 4.61 6.47
N TRP A 72 -6.50 4.02 5.95
CA TRP A 72 -7.40 3.08 6.64
C TRP A 72 -8.13 3.69 7.85
N ASN A 73 -8.44 4.97 7.77
CA ASN A 73 -9.26 5.69 8.75
C ASN A 73 -10.37 6.50 8.05
N ASP A 74 -11.32 7.00 8.84
CA ASP A 74 -12.49 7.72 8.33
C ASP A 74 -12.13 8.94 7.47
N ASP A 75 -11.08 9.68 7.83
CA ASP A 75 -10.68 10.88 7.07
C ASP A 75 -10.09 10.50 5.71
N TRP A 76 -9.34 9.40 5.64
CA TRP A 76 -8.82 8.86 4.39
C TRP A 76 -9.94 8.28 3.51
N ASN A 77 -10.91 7.57 4.09
CA ASN A 77 -12.08 7.09 3.37
C ASN A 77 -12.91 8.26 2.81
N LYS A 78 -13.17 9.31 3.60
CA LYS A 78 -13.84 10.52 3.13
C LYS A 78 -13.07 11.23 2.01
N ALA A 79 -11.74 11.14 2.00
CA ALA A 79 -10.91 11.73 0.96
C ALA A 79 -11.11 11.06 -0.42
N MET A 80 -11.78 9.92 -0.50
CA MET A 80 -12.19 9.27 -1.76
C MET A 80 -13.46 9.87 -2.36
N GLY A 81 -14.27 10.58 -1.59
CA GLY A 81 -15.50 11.21 -2.07
C GLY A 81 -15.25 12.32 -3.10
N SER A 82 -16.23 12.56 -3.96
CA SER A 82 -16.15 13.48 -5.10
C SER A 82 -15.78 14.92 -4.74
N GLN A 83 -16.08 15.36 -3.51
CA GLN A 83 -15.80 16.71 -3.02
C GLN A 83 -14.38 16.90 -2.48
N SER A 84 -13.63 15.83 -2.28
CA SER A 84 -12.30 15.87 -1.64
C SER A 84 -11.18 16.36 -2.55
N LYS A 85 -11.41 16.32 -3.87
CA LYS A 85 -10.44 16.77 -4.89
C LYS A 85 -9.07 16.10 -4.78
N VAL A 86 -9.03 14.83 -4.43
CA VAL A 86 -7.84 14.00 -4.47
C VAL A 86 -7.73 13.37 -5.85
N PHE A 87 -6.56 13.51 -6.47
CA PHE A 87 -6.36 13.06 -7.86
C PHE A 87 -6.04 11.58 -7.98
N ALA A 88 -5.27 11.02 -7.03
CA ALA A 88 -4.84 9.63 -7.12
C ALA A 88 -4.73 8.97 -5.74
N PHE A 89 -4.91 7.66 -5.72
CA PHE A 89 -4.67 6.78 -4.59
C PHE A 89 -3.68 5.68 -4.99
N LEU A 90 -2.79 5.33 -4.07
CA LEU A 90 -1.82 4.24 -4.22
C LEU A 90 -2.20 3.13 -3.24
N PHE A 91 -2.81 2.07 -3.73
CA PHE A 91 -3.26 0.93 -2.93
C PHE A 91 -3.21 -0.38 -3.74
N PRO A 92 -3.47 -1.54 -3.14
CA PRO A 92 -3.49 -2.82 -3.84
C PRO A 92 -4.71 -2.95 -4.75
N ALA A 93 -4.69 -3.95 -5.64
CA ALA A 93 -5.76 -4.21 -6.60
C ALA A 93 -7.15 -4.27 -5.97
N TRP A 94 -7.29 -5.00 -4.86
CA TRP A 94 -8.54 -5.11 -4.11
C TRP A 94 -9.05 -3.78 -3.51
N GLY A 95 -8.18 -2.78 -3.40
CA GLY A 95 -8.55 -1.45 -2.90
C GLY A 95 -9.57 -0.73 -3.77
N ILE A 96 -9.71 -1.10 -5.04
CA ILE A 96 -10.72 -0.52 -5.95
C ILE A 96 -12.13 -0.83 -5.41
N ASP A 97 -12.45 -2.10 -5.27
CA ASP A 97 -13.82 -2.52 -4.89
C ASP A 97 -14.03 -2.53 -3.37
N PHE A 98 -12.98 -2.78 -2.58
CA PHE A 98 -13.08 -2.81 -1.12
C PHE A 98 -13.10 -1.42 -0.49
N THR A 99 -12.44 -0.43 -1.10
CA THR A 99 -12.25 0.87 -0.47
C THR A 99 -12.71 2.03 -1.34
N LEU A 100 -12.23 2.14 -2.60
CA LEU A 100 -12.50 3.31 -3.43
C LEU A 100 -13.96 3.35 -3.86
N SER A 101 -14.47 2.29 -4.46
CA SER A 101 -15.85 2.22 -4.94
C SER A 101 -16.90 2.46 -3.86
N PRO A 102 -16.81 1.86 -2.64
CA PRO A 102 -17.76 2.11 -1.57
C PRO A 102 -17.75 3.54 -0.99
N ASN A 103 -16.65 4.26 -1.13
CA ASN A 103 -16.49 5.61 -0.62
C ASN A 103 -16.64 6.70 -1.72
N TRP A 104 -16.82 6.30 -2.97
CA TRP A 104 -17.05 7.21 -4.08
C TRP A 104 -18.55 7.52 -4.23
N ASP A 105 -18.92 8.79 -4.20
CA ASP A 105 -20.30 9.29 -4.29
C ASP A 105 -20.60 10.00 -5.64
N GLY A 106 -19.71 9.88 -6.62
CA GLY A 106 -19.88 10.41 -7.97
C GLY A 106 -20.28 9.34 -8.98
N ASP A 107 -20.22 9.69 -10.25
CA ASP A 107 -20.59 8.81 -11.36
C ASP A 107 -19.56 7.70 -11.58
N ALA A 108 -20.00 6.50 -11.95
CA ALA A 108 -19.16 5.44 -12.46
C ALA A 108 -18.37 5.92 -13.68
N GLY A 109 -17.16 5.41 -13.89
CA GLY A 109 -16.28 5.85 -14.97
C GLY A 109 -15.50 7.14 -14.69
N SER A 110 -15.62 7.72 -13.49
CA SER A 110 -14.82 8.86 -13.09
C SER A 110 -13.39 8.49 -12.67
N TRP A 111 -13.14 7.23 -12.36
CA TRP A 111 -11.84 6.69 -11.99
C TRP A 111 -11.27 5.80 -13.09
N ALA A 112 -9.95 5.75 -13.14
CA ALA A 112 -9.21 4.85 -14.02
C ALA A 112 -7.96 4.31 -13.32
N VAL A 113 -7.55 3.10 -13.66
CA VAL A 113 -6.28 2.53 -13.24
C VAL A 113 -5.18 2.91 -14.21
N THR A 114 -4.01 3.20 -13.69
CA THR A 114 -2.78 3.38 -14.45
C THR A 114 -1.60 2.80 -13.68
N ASN A 115 -0.48 2.56 -14.37
CA ASN A 115 0.72 2.08 -13.72
C ASN A 115 1.28 3.15 -12.77
N PRO A 116 1.76 2.75 -11.59
CA PRO A 116 2.41 3.64 -10.67
C PRO A 116 3.76 4.14 -11.25
N PRO A 117 4.34 5.22 -10.71
CA PRO A 117 5.66 5.68 -11.12
C PRO A 117 6.77 4.66 -10.83
N GLN A 118 6.52 3.71 -9.97
CA GLN A 118 7.39 2.60 -9.60
C GLN A 118 6.52 1.45 -9.06
N GLU A 119 6.87 0.22 -9.43
CA GLU A 119 6.20 -0.98 -8.94
C GLU A 119 6.42 -1.16 -7.43
N TYR A 120 5.40 -1.66 -6.74
CA TYR A 120 5.48 -1.94 -5.30
C TYR A 120 4.62 -3.14 -4.92
N ASN A 121 5.07 -3.87 -3.91
CA ASN A 121 4.28 -4.86 -3.21
C ASN A 121 3.46 -4.19 -2.11
N TRP A 122 2.20 -4.54 -2.02
CA TRP A 122 1.32 -4.01 -0.99
C TRP A 122 0.76 -5.12 -0.11
N GLY A 123 1.57 -6.00 0.40
CA GLY A 123 1.13 -7.08 1.28
C GLY A 123 0.63 -8.30 0.54
N GLY A 124 -0.35 -8.97 1.13
CA GLY A 124 -0.92 -10.25 0.69
C GLY A 124 -1.37 -11.05 1.90
N SER A 125 -2.02 -12.17 1.66
CA SER A 125 -2.45 -13.09 2.71
C SER A 125 -1.70 -14.41 2.61
N TYR A 126 -1.32 -14.95 3.76
CA TYR A 126 -0.70 -16.27 3.87
C TYR A 126 -1.64 -17.22 4.57
N ILE A 127 -1.83 -18.41 4.01
CA ILE A 127 -2.67 -19.46 4.57
C ILE A 127 -1.75 -20.53 5.16
N HIS A 128 -1.96 -20.86 6.43
CA HIS A 128 -1.17 -21.83 7.15
C HIS A 128 -2.06 -22.90 7.81
N ALA A 129 -1.55 -24.11 7.92
CA ALA A 129 -2.09 -25.13 8.80
C ALA A 129 -1.40 -25.05 10.17
N ALA A 130 -2.15 -25.23 11.24
CA ALA A 130 -1.59 -25.30 12.58
C ALA A 130 -0.73 -26.55 12.73
N THR A 131 0.42 -26.43 13.41
CA THR A 131 1.22 -27.59 13.81
C THR A 131 0.40 -28.50 14.71
N GLY A 132 0.35 -29.80 14.40
CA GLY A 132 -0.43 -30.78 15.15
C GLY A 132 -1.91 -30.84 14.79
N THR A 133 -2.31 -30.27 13.64
CA THR A 133 -3.69 -30.47 13.13
C THR A 133 -4.01 -31.96 12.97
N ASP A 134 -5.19 -32.39 13.38
CA ASP A 134 -5.69 -33.75 13.19
C ASP A 134 -6.12 -34.05 11.73
N ASN A 135 -6.16 -33.01 10.88
CA ASN A 135 -6.66 -33.10 9.51
C ASN A 135 -5.65 -32.52 8.48
N PRO A 136 -4.39 -32.99 8.42
CA PRO A 136 -3.35 -32.40 7.56
C PRO A 136 -3.67 -32.47 6.07
N GLU A 137 -4.29 -33.57 5.59
CA GLU A 137 -4.64 -33.71 4.17
C GLU A 137 -5.77 -32.75 3.77
N HIS A 138 -6.81 -32.60 4.59
CA HIS A 138 -7.87 -31.62 4.33
C HIS A 138 -7.34 -30.18 4.37
N ALA A 139 -6.45 -29.85 5.31
CA ALA A 139 -5.81 -28.55 5.38
C ALA A 139 -4.98 -28.26 4.11
N LYS A 140 -4.23 -29.26 3.62
CA LYS A 140 -3.49 -29.18 2.36
C LYS A 140 -4.41 -28.95 1.17
N ASP A 141 -5.51 -29.70 1.06
CA ASP A 141 -6.46 -29.54 -0.04
C ASP A 141 -7.09 -28.15 -0.06
N ILE A 142 -7.44 -27.60 1.09
CA ILE A 142 -7.96 -26.21 1.22
C ILE A 142 -6.89 -25.22 0.79
N ILE A 143 -5.64 -25.35 1.28
CA ILE A 143 -4.55 -24.47 0.91
C ILE A 143 -4.33 -24.49 -0.60
N LEU A 144 -4.28 -25.68 -1.23
CA LEU A 144 -4.09 -25.81 -2.67
C LEU A 144 -5.26 -25.18 -3.46
N ALA A 145 -6.50 -25.43 -3.04
CA ALA A 145 -7.68 -24.84 -3.69
C ALA A 145 -7.68 -23.30 -3.62
N MET A 146 -7.18 -22.70 -2.54
CA MET A 146 -7.16 -21.26 -2.33
C MET A 146 -5.89 -20.56 -2.84
N THR A 147 -4.83 -21.29 -3.16
CA THR A 147 -3.54 -20.67 -3.51
C THR A 147 -2.94 -21.14 -4.82
N ALA A 148 -3.43 -22.25 -5.40
CA ALA A 148 -2.84 -22.86 -6.58
C ALA A 148 -3.85 -23.28 -7.66
N ASP A 149 -5.12 -23.46 -7.31
CA ASP A 149 -6.16 -23.82 -8.27
C ASP A 149 -6.54 -22.59 -9.11
N LYS A 150 -6.20 -22.61 -10.40
CA LYS A 150 -6.40 -21.50 -11.33
C LYS A 150 -7.87 -21.08 -11.44
N ASP A 151 -8.79 -22.05 -11.54
CA ASP A 151 -10.20 -21.75 -11.79
C ASP A 151 -10.84 -21.10 -10.55
N ASN A 152 -10.52 -21.61 -9.37
CA ASN A 152 -10.93 -20.97 -8.11
C ASN A 152 -10.37 -19.54 -7.98
N LEU A 153 -9.11 -19.35 -8.32
CA LEU A 153 -8.47 -18.04 -8.23
C LEU A 153 -8.98 -17.06 -9.27
N LEU A 154 -9.29 -17.50 -10.49
CA LEU A 154 -9.99 -16.65 -11.47
C LEU A 154 -11.40 -16.28 -11.00
N LYS A 155 -12.10 -17.20 -10.35
CA LYS A 155 -13.40 -16.90 -9.75
C LYS A 155 -13.27 -15.84 -8.64
N ILE A 156 -12.28 -15.94 -7.77
CA ILE A 156 -11.99 -14.92 -6.75
C ILE A 156 -11.70 -13.58 -7.40
N SER A 157 -10.87 -13.54 -8.44
CA SER A 157 -10.56 -12.32 -9.17
C SER A 157 -11.80 -11.68 -9.80
N LYS A 158 -12.70 -12.49 -10.34
CA LYS A 158 -13.95 -12.02 -10.96
C LYS A 158 -14.95 -11.50 -9.92
N ASP A 159 -15.11 -12.21 -8.80
CA ASP A 159 -16.14 -11.90 -7.80
C ASP A 159 -15.73 -10.73 -6.88
N TYR A 160 -14.42 -10.51 -6.68
CA TYR A 160 -13.88 -9.57 -5.69
C TYR A 160 -12.84 -8.59 -6.25
N SER A 161 -12.62 -8.59 -7.56
CA SER A 161 -11.59 -7.77 -8.25
C SER A 161 -10.18 -7.91 -7.64
N ASP A 162 -9.89 -9.05 -7.00
CA ASP A 162 -8.60 -9.28 -6.34
C ASP A 162 -7.57 -9.84 -7.31
N PHE A 163 -6.32 -9.39 -7.16
CA PHE A 163 -5.19 -9.88 -7.96
C PHE A 163 -4.57 -11.09 -7.28
N THR A 164 -4.81 -12.28 -7.83
CA THR A 164 -4.37 -13.54 -7.26
C THR A 164 -2.96 -13.93 -7.70
N ASN A 165 -2.39 -14.97 -7.06
CA ASN A 165 -0.98 -15.34 -7.20
C ASN A 165 -0.67 -16.29 -8.36
N THR A 166 -1.63 -16.67 -9.21
CA THR A 166 -1.37 -17.51 -10.38
C THR A 166 -1.08 -16.68 -11.62
N LYS A 167 0.14 -16.80 -12.17
CA LYS A 167 0.54 -16.08 -13.39
C LYS A 167 -0.38 -16.37 -14.56
N SER A 168 -0.73 -17.66 -14.77
CA SER A 168 -1.61 -18.06 -15.88
C SER A 168 -3.03 -17.52 -15.74
N GLY A 169 -3.58 -17.47 -14.52
CA GLY A 169 -4.88 -16.87 -14.25
C GLY A 169 -4.86 -15.38 -14.49
N MET A 170 -3.86 -14.67 -13.99
CA MET A 170 -3.75 -13.22 -14.16
C MET A 170 -3.48 -12.83 -15.63
N ALA A 171 -2.72 -13.62 -16.38
CA ALA A 171 -2.55 -13.41 -17.82
C ALA A 171 -3.87 -13.60 -18.60
N GLU A 172 -4.69 -14.57 -18.20
CA GLU A 172 -6.04 -14.75 -18.77
C GLU A 172 -6.96 -13.58 -18.42
N ALA A 173 -7.06 -13.22 -17.13
CA ALA A 173 -7.86 -12.10 -16.68
C ALA A 173 -7.47 -10.78 -17.38
N ALA A 174 -6.18 -10.55 -17.60
CA ALA A 174 -5.66 -9.36 -18.26
C ALA A 174 -6.09 -9.20 -19.73
N THR A 175 -6.54 -10.27 -20.38
CA THR A 175 -6.95 -10.28 -21.80
C THR A 175 -8.44 -10.56 -22.00
N ASP A 176 -9.18 -10.84 -20.95
CA ASP A 176 -10.61 -11.14 -20.99
C ASP A 176 -11.46 -9.95 -20.50
N ASP A 177 -11.54 -8.92 -21.34
CA ASP A 177 -12.33 -7.71 -21.03
C ASP A 177 -13.81 -8.01 -20.83
N ALA A 178 -14.33 -9.07 -21.46
CA ALA A 178 -15.75 -9.43 -21.34
C ALA A 178 -16.13 -9.86 -19.92
N ASN A 179 -15.18 -10.41 -19.15
CA ASN A 179 -15.42 -10.91 -17.82
C ASN A 179 -14.77 -10.06 -16.71
N PHE A 180 -13.76 -9.23 -17.03
CA PHE A 180 -12.95 -8.52 -16.03
C PHE A 180 -12.95 -6.99 -16.20
N SER A 181 -13.72 -6.43 -17.14
CA SER A 181 -13.93 -4.97 -17.18
C SER A 181 -14.77 -4.49 -16.00
N SER A 182 -14.40 -3.34 -15.47
CA SER A 182 -15.10 -2.70 -14.36
C SER A 182 -15.92 -1.51 -14.84
N GLU A 183 -17.23 -1.52 -14.59
CA GLU A 183 -18.12 -0.37 -14.86
C GLU A 183 -17.67 0.85 -14.03
N PHE A 184 -17.26 0.64 -12.80
CA PHE A 184 -16.72 1.67 -11.93
C PHE A 184 -15.52 2.40 -12.54
N LEU A 185 -14.68 1.68 -13.29
CA LEU A 185 -13.51 2.20 -14.01
C LEU A 185 -13.83 2.59 -15.48
N GLY A 186 -15.10 2.83 -15.83
CA GLY A 186 -15.47 3.22 -17.18
C GLY A 186 -15.28 2.14 -18.24
N GLY A 187 -15.37 0.88 -17.86
CA GLY A 187 -15.16 -0.26 -18.75
C GLY A 187 -13.69 -0.71 -18.87
N GLN A 188 -12.79 -0.12 -18.10
CA GLN A 188 -11.40 -0.55 -18.07
C GLN A 188 -11.24 -1.89 -17.36
N ASN A 189 -10.42 -2.78 -17.93
CA ASN A 189 -9.96 -4.01 -17.27
C ASN A 189 -8.70 -3.70 -16.44
N PRO A 190 -8.77 -3.67 -15.08
CA PRO A 190 -7.63 -3.33 -14.25
C PRO A 190 -6.52 -4.38 -14.31
N PHE A 191 -6.83 -5.65 -14.58
CA PHE A 191 -5.84 -6.72 -14.65
C PHE A 191 -4.85 -6.54 -15.82
N ALA A 192 -5.28 -5.88 -16.90
CA ALA A 192 -4.39 -5.52 -18.02
C ALA A 192 -3.24 -4.59 -17.58
N TYR A 193 -3.42 -3.82 -16.51
CA TYR A 193 -2.41 -2.96 -15.90
C TYR A 193 -1.62 -3.68 -14.81
N PHE A 194 -2.28 -4.50 -13.99
CA PHE A 194 -1.64 -5.15 -12.84
C PHE A 194 -0.74 -6.31 -13.24
N ALA A 195 -1.13 -7.14 -14.22
CA ALA A 195 -0.38 -8.33 -14.57
C ALA A 195 1.05 -8.03 -15.06
N PRO A 196 1.29 -7.06 -15.97
CA PRO A 196 2.65 -6.69 -16.36
C PRO A 196 3.48 -6.09 -15.22
N VAL A 197 2.85 -5.32 -14.32
CA VAL A 197 3.53 -4.70 -13.16
C VAL A 197 3.96 -5.77 -12.17
N ALA A 198 3.08 -6.74 -11.87
CA ALA A 198 3.35 -7.80 -10.90
C ALA A 198 4.59 -8.64 -11.24
N GLU A 199 4.91 -8.83 -12.51
CA GLU A 199 6.10 -9.57 -12.94
C GLU A 199 7.42 -8.85 -12.60
N ASN A 200 7.38 -7.54 -12.43
CA ASN A 200 8.54 -6.71 -12.14
C ASN A 200 8.72 -6.40 -10.65
N ILE A 201 7.71 -6.69 -9.81
CA ILE A 201 7.79 -6.44 -8.38
C ILE A 201 8.92 -7.27 -7.77
N LYS A 202 9.82 -6.58 -7.06
CA LYS A 202 10.83 -7.18 -6.21
C LYS A 202 10.41 -6.99 -4.77
N ILE A 203 10.37 -8.08 -4.01
CA ILE A 203 10.11 -7.99 -2.57
C ILE A 203 11.38 -7.46 -1.91
N ALA A 204 11.25 -6.37 -1.17
CA ALA A 204 12.33 -5.83 -0.35
C ALA A 204 12.77 -6.85 0.73
N PRO A 205 14.00 -6.78 1.24
CA PRO A 205 14.42 -7.60 2.37
C PRO A 205 13.47 -7.45 3.56
N LEU A 206 13.05 -8.57 4.16
CA LEU A 206 12.04 -8.60 5.21
C LEU A 206 12.64 -9.00 6.56
N SER A 207 12.05 -8.46 7.63
CA SER A 207 12.24 -8.90 9.01
C SER A 207 10.90 -9.03 9.73
N ALA A 208 10.88 -9.69 10.88
CA ALA A 208 9.69 -9.79 11.72
C ALA A 208 9.22 -8.44 12.29
N TYR A 209 10.05 -7.43 12.22
CA TYR A 209 9.83 -6.09 12.78
C TYR A 209 9.21 -5.10 11.78
N ASP A 210 9.20 -5.42 10.49
CA ASP A 210 8.91 -4.48 9.40
C ASP A 210 7.58 -3.77 9.58
N GLN A 211 6.50 -4.51 9.81
CA GLN A 211 5.18 -3.88 9.95
C GLN A 211 5.13 -2.93 11.14
N GLY A 212 5.66 -3.35 12.28
CA GLY A 212 5.69 -2.49 13.46
C GLY A 212 6.58 -1.26 13.30
N CYS A 213 7.74 -1.41 12.65
CA CYS A 213 8.61 -0.27 12.35
C CYS A 213 7.92 0.74 11.41
N VAL A 214 7.21 0.25 10.39
CA VAL A 214 6.44 1.10 9.47
C VAL A 214 5.32 1.85 10.20
N GLU A 215 4.57 1.19 11.05
CA GLU A 215 3.52 1.82 11.86
C GLU A 215 4.13 2.88 12.81
N LEU A 216 5.20 2.53 13.50
CA LEU A 216 5.85 3.42 14.47
C LEU A 216 6.48 4.64 13.81
N ILE A 217 7.15 4.51 12.65
CA ILE A 217 7.74 5.67 11.98
C ILE A 217 6.66 6.62 11.44
N GLN A 218 5.59 6.09 10.85
CA GLN A 218 4.48 6.91 10.36
C GLN A 218 3.81 7.69 11.50
N ASN A 219 3.57 7.04 12.65
CA ASN A 219 2.96 7.66 13.81
C ASN A 219 3.89 8.70 14.48
N SER A 220 5.17 8.35 14.69
CA SER A 220 6.14 9.22 15.37
C SER A 220 6.45 10.49 14.56
N PHE A 221 6.42 10.40 13.23
CA PHE A 221 6.64 11.56 12.35
C PHE A 221 5.36 12.34 12.01
N SER A 222 4.18 11.90 12.45
CA SER A 222 2.91 12.59 12.17
C SER A 222 2.92 14.05 12.62
N ASP A 223 3.41 14.34 13.83
CA ASP A 223 3.50 15.69 14.35
C ASP A 223 4.57 16.55 13.64
N TYR A 224 5.65 15.96 13.20
CA TYR A 224 6.63 16.63 12.35
C TYR A 224 6.01 17.01 11.00
N PHE A 225 5.25 16.13 10.38
CA PHE A 225 4.54 16.42 9.13
C PHE A 225 3.55 17.58 9.30
N GLN A 226 2.90 17.69 10.45
CA GLN A 226 2.00 18.79 10.76
C GLN A 226 2.73 20.11 11.13
N GLY A 227 4.03 20.05 11.40
CA GLY A 227 4.83 21.20 11.86
C GLY A 227 4.72 21.48 13.36
N ASN A 228 4.25 20.52 14.16
CA ASN A 228 4.08 20.65 15.61
C ASN A 228 5.39 20.37 16.36
N VAL A 229 6.29 19.57 15.80
CA VAL A 229 7.61 19.27 16.34
C VAL A 229 8.66 19.34 15.24
N ASP A 230 9.93 19.46 15.62
CA ASP A 230 11.05 19.36 14.71
C ASP A 230 11.40 17.89 14.38
N PHE A 231 12.32 17.72 13.44
CA PHE A 231 12.77 16.41 13.00
C PHE A 231 13.44 15.60 14.10
N ASP A 232 14.29 16.23 14.93
CA ASP A 232 15.04 15.55 15.98
C ASP A 232 14.09 15.03 17.06
N LYS A 233 13.07 15.79 17.40
CA LYS A 233 12.02 15.34 18.33
C LYS A 233 11.22 14.17 17.78
N ALA A 234 10.84 14.20 16.50
CA ALA A 234 10.13 13.10 15.86
C ALA A 234 10.99 11.82 15.83
N LYS A 235 12.29 11.96 15.52
CA LYS A 235 13.24 10.85 15.56
C LYS A 235 13.37 10.26 16.97
N ALA A 236 13.53 11.10 17.99
CA ALA A 236 13.59 10.65 19.39
C ALA A 236 12.29 9.94 19.83
N ASN A 237 11.12 10.40 19.36
CA ASN A 237 9.85 9.74 19.62
C ASN A 237 9.81 8.35 18.96
N PHE A 238 10.32 8.20 17.73
CA PHE A 238 10.40 6.92 17.02
C PHE A 238 11.33 5.94 17.78
N GLU A 239 12.53 6.38 18.17
CA GLU A 239 13.48 5.56 18.94
C GLU A 239 12.86 5.07 20.27
N THR A 240 12.12 5.94 20.94
CA THR A 240 11.40 5.60 22.19
C THR A 240 10.32 4.56 21.92
N ALA A 241 9.48 4.78 20.92
CA ALA A 241 8.39 3.88 20.57
C ALA A 241 8.88 2.48 20.13
N ILE A 242 10.02 2.41 19.44
CA ILE A 242 10.68 1.14 19.10
C ILE A 242 11.09 0.37 20.36
N LYS A 243 11.77 1.02 21.29
CA LYS A 243 12.24 0.39 22.53
C LYS A 243 11.11 -0.06 23.44
N GLU A 244 9.98 0.67 23.42
CA GLU A 244 8.78 0.28 24.14
C GLU A 244 8.11 -0.95 23.54
N ARG A 245 8.02 -1.02 22.21
CA ARG A 245 7.36 -2.14 21.50
C ARG A 245 8.24 -3.38 21.42
N TYR A 246 9.54 -3.21 21.30
CA TYR A 246 10.53 -4.25 21.09
C TYR A 246 11.68 -4.12 22.11
N PRO A 247 11.47 -4.57 23.38
CA PRO A 247 12.46 -4.41 24.43
C PRO A 247 13.79 -5.12 24.16
N GLU A 248 13.81 -6.10 23.26
CA GLU A 248 15.02 -6.81 22.82
C GLU A 248 15.89 -6.00 21.86
N ILE A 249 15.36 -4.92 21.27
CA ILE A 249 16.13 -4.03 20.40
C ILE A 249 17.04 -3.14 21.25
N SER A 250 18.33 -3.28 21.03
CA SER A 250 19.36 -2.56 21.78
C SER A 250 19.66 -1.18 21.22
N GLU A 251 19.51 -1.00 19.89
CA GLU A 251 19.90 0.22 19.18
C GLU A 251 18.94 0.53 18.01
N VAL A 252 18.75 1.83 17.74
CA VAL A 252 17.89 2.35 16.65
C VAL A 252 18.62 3.44 15.88
#